data_08c9cb21731148c7a0bd98c6b6891d89
#
_entry.id   08c9cb21731148c7a0bd98c6b6891d89
#
_cell.length_a   1.000
_cell.length_b   1.000
_cell.length_c   1.000
_cell.angle_alpha   90.00
_cell.angle_beta   90.00
_cell.angle_gamma   90.00
#
_symmetry.space_group_name_H-M   'P 1'
#
loop_
_entity.id
_entity.type
_entity.pdbx_description
1 polymer ?
#
loop_
_entity_poly.entity_id
_entity_poly.type
_entity_poly.pdbx_seq_one_letter_code
_entity_poly.pdbx_strand_id
1 'polypeptide(L)'
;MDEAVRYVYTTQGVCPPEIHFRIQEEVLKEVRFVGGGCPGNAQLVGRLLQGRPVEDVPELLKEIDCRNGTSCPDQLSRALIATMEGTLAPAKSFKVCEDTEPRRRIGLIGNLEGRSKILHGLIPEIKRNDVEIIQCLGNLTGNSLNNKELIKYIRKEELSAIQGELDYKYANEREPDLFPSLEQKERDYLVQLPQVISFQVGERSGVAFYGDYLQGLPGFSDFEPFALEMNMVCELTQFMQDESVFPALEAMAPQFRASVILFGQTGRWGHWWVGETDFIGVGPVFADAELTWGLLEGSGKEIRFEVNRIPYSEGETDGE
;
A
#
# COMPACT_ATOMS: atom_id res chain seq x y z
N MET A 1 -7.88 -13.84 -22.15
CA MET A 1 -6.51 -14.35 -21.80
C MET A 1 -6.46 -14.36 -20.29
N ASP A 2 -6.22 -15.50 -19.70
CA ASP A 2 -6.12 -15.59 -18.24
C ASP A 2 -4.89 -14.80 -17.77
N GLU A 3 -5.08 -14.02 -16.71
CA GLU A 3 -4.01 -13.21 -16.12
C GLU A 3 -2.95 -14.14 -15.49
N ALA A 4 -1.66 -13.73 -15.56
CA ALA A 4 -0.59 -14.53 -14.99
C ALA A 4 -0.71 -14.52 -13.44
N VAL A 5 -0.82 -15.71 -12.86
CA VAL A 5 -0.89 -15.90 -11.41
C VAL A 5 0.51 -15.77 -10.81
N ARG A 6 0.64 -15.00 -9.74
CA ARG A 6 1.91 -14.77 -9.04
C ARG A 6 2.02 -15.63 -7.80
N TYR A 7 3.25 -16.01 -7.49
CA TYR A 7 3.60 -16.77 -6.32
C TYR A 7 4.85 -16.20 -5.65
N VAL A 8 4.89 -16.26 -4.33
CA VAL A 8 6.04 -15.91 -3.49
C VAL A 8 6.38 -17.11 -2.62
N TYR A 9 7.61 -17.56 -2.70
CA TYR A 9 8.11 -18.68 -1.92
C TYR A 9 9.25 -18.24 -1.02
N THR A 10 9.11 -18.46 0.30
CA THR A 10 10.16 -18.20 1.28
C THR A 10 11.18 -19.33 1.22
N THR A 11 12.43 -19.00 0.94
CA THR A 11 13.52 -19.96 0.77
C THR A 11 14.13 -20.37 2.09
N GLN A 12 14.88 -21.49 2.07
CA GLN A 12 15.65 -21.97 3.20
C GLN A 12 17.06 -22.39 2.77
N GLY A 13 18.07 -22.01 3.54
CA GLY A 13 19.46 -22.43 3.31
C GLY A 13 20.17 -21.76 2.13
N VAL A 14 19.59 -20.75 1.51
CA VAL A 14 20.15 -19.98 0.38
C VAL A 14 20.23 -18.49 0.69
N CYS A 15 20.93 -17.73 -0.18
CA CYS A 15 21.14 -16.30 0.05
C CYS A 15 19.87 -15.44 -0.11
N PRO A 16 19.09 -15.58 -1.21
CA PRO A 16 17.85 -14.82 -1.36
C PRO A 16 16.80 -15.36 -0.39
N PRO A 17 16.13 -14.51 0.41
CA PRO A 17 15.07 -14.94 1.31
C PRO A 17 13.80 -15.37 0.59
N GLU A 18 13.59 -14.91 -0.64
CA GLU A 18 12.36 -15.17 -1.40
C GLU A 18 12.63 -15.47 -2.88
N ILE A 19 11.75 -16.27 -3.47
CA ILE A 19 11.63 -16.48 -4.91
C ILE A 19 10.24 -16.04 -5.34
N HIS A 20 10.19 -15.10 -6.28
CA HIS A 20 8.97 -14.61 -6.90
C HIS A 20 8.86 -15.16 -8.31
N PHE A 21 7.70 -15.68 -8.69
CA PHE A 21 7.48 -16.20 -10.02
C PHE A 21 6.02 -16.06 -10.47
N ARG A 22 5.84 -16.10 -11.80
CA ARG A 22 4.52 -15.99 -12.43
C ARG A 22 4.26 -17.19 -13.32
N ILE A 23 3.04 -17.73 -13.22
CA ILE A 23 2.55 -18.84 -14.06
C ILE A 23 1.32 -18.36 -14.83
N GLN A 24 1.28 -18.60 -16.11
CA GLN A 24 0.12 -18.38 -16.98
C GLN A 24 -0.05 -19.56 -17.92
N GLU A 25 -1.25 -20.14 -17.95
CA GLU A 25 -1.54 -21.30 -18.81
C GLU A 25 -0.51 -22.43 -18.60
N GLU A 26 -0.19 -22.74 -17.33
CA GLU A 26 0.81 -23.76 -16.91
C GLU A 26 2.24 -23.51 -17.42
N VAL A 27 2.54 -22.30 -17.87
CA VAL A 27 3.86 -21.88 -18.36
C VAL A 27 4.47 -20.87 -17.42
N LEU A 28 5.75 -21.06 -17.08
CA LEU A 28 6.52 -20.15 -16.26
C LEU A 28 6.86 -18.88 -17.05
N LYS A 29 6.33 -17.75 -16.63
CA LYS A 29 6.50 -16.47 -17.35
C LYS A 29 7.64 -15.63 -16.81
N GLU A 30 7.88 -15.69 -15.53
CA GLU A 30 8.89 -14.88 -14.86
C GLU A 30 9.39 -15.59 -13.59
N VAL A 31 10.68 -15.46 -13.31
CA VAL A 31 11.30 -15.88 -12.03
C VAL A 31 12.28 -14.81 -11.57
N ARG A 32 12.20 -14.42 -10.32
CA ARG A 32 13.13 -13.50 -9.66
C ARG A 32 13.54 -14.05 -8.30
N PHE A 33 14.80 -13.90 -7.97
CA PHE A 33 15.35 -14.17 -6.64
C PHE A 33 15.53 -12.82 -5.94
N VAL A 34 14.85 -12.62 -4.81
CA VAL A 34 14.69 -11.32 -4.18
C VAL A 34 15.44 -11.29 -2.84
N GLY A 35 16.08 -10.15 -2.53
CA GLY A 35 16.72 -9.89 -1.26
C GLY A 35 18.13 -10.47 -1.09
N GLY A 36 18.76 -10.98 -2.15
CA GLY A 36 20.15 -11.48 -2.07
C GLY A 36 20.55 -12.45 -3.18
N GLY A 37 21.77 -13.00 -3.08
CA GLY A 37 22.28 -14.01 -4.00
C GLY A 37 23.28 -13.49 -5.02
N CYS A 38 23.63 -14.37 -6.00
CA CYS A 38 24.50 -14.04 -7.13
C CYS A 38 23.68 -13.44 -8.27
N PRO A 39 23.70 -12.12 -8.51
CA PRO A 39 22.80 -11.48 -9.47
C PRO A 39 22.83 -12.09 -10.87
N GLY A 40 24.03 -12.50 -11.35
CA GLY A 40 24.21 -13.11 -12.65
C GLY A 40 23.53 -14.49 -12.75
N ASN A 41 23.72 -15.34 -11.75
CA ASN A 41 23.09 -16.68 -11.74
C ASN A 41 21.56 -16.57 -11.59
N ALA A 42 21.09 -15.68 -10.74
CA ALA A 42 19.66 -15.45 -10.56
C ALA A 42 18.99 -15.05 -11.87
N GLN A 43 19.58 -14.08 -12.60
CA GLN A 43 19.09 -13.66 -13.90
C GLN A 43 19.18 -14.77 -14.98
N LEU A 44 20.27 -15.54 -14.96
CA LEU A 44 20.48 -16.65 -15.91
C LEU A 44 19.39 -17.73 -15.74
N VAL A 45 19.16 -18.17 -14.49
CA VAL A 45 18.12 -19.15 -14.18
C VAL A 45 16.75 -18.64 -14.63
N GLY A 46 16.39 -17.41 -14.29
CA GLY A 46 15.12 -16.81 -14.70
C GLY A 46 14.95 -16.82 -16.24
N ARG A 47 15.98 -16.39 -16.99
CA ARG A 47 15.93 -16.33 -18.46
C ARG A 47 15.85 -17.71 -19.12
N LEU A 48 16.57 -18.71 -18.59
CA LEU A 48 16.58 -20.08 -19.15
C LEU A 48 15.25 -20.83 -18.92
N LEU A 49 14.52 -20.46 -17.88
CA LEU A 49 13.26 -21.11 -17.50
C LEU A 49 12.02 -20.41 -18.05
N GLN A 50 12.14 -19.17 -18.46
CA GLN A 50 11.03 -18.42 -19.03
C GLN A 50 10.46 -19.12 -20.27
N GLY A 51 9.14 -19.31 -20.29
CA GLY A 51 8.42 -19.96 -21.38
C GLY A 51 8.39 -21.50 -21.28
N ARG A 52 8.94 -22.10 -20.22
CA ARG A 52 8.88 -23.56 -20.01
C ARG A 52 7.57 -23.97 -19.31
N PRO A 53 7.02 -25.15 -19.65
CA PRO A 53 5.95 -25.75 -18.85
C PRO A 53 6.40 -25.92 -17.39
N VAL A 54 5.51 -25.61 -16.45
CA VAL A 54 5.82 -25.67 -15.03
C VAL A 54 6.19 -27.09 -14.58
N GLU A 55 5.54 -28.10 -15.18
CA GLU A 55 5.76 -29.52 -14.86
C GLU A 55 7.17 -30.02 -15.22
N ASP A 56 7.80 -29.44 -16.24
CA ASP A 56 9.13 -29.85 -16.72
C ASP A 56 10.29 -29.28 -15.87
N VAL A 57 10.05 -28.16 -15.17
CA VAL A 57 11.12 -27.39 -14.53
C VAL A 57 11.67 -28.05 -13.25
N PRO A 58 10.86 -28.64 -12.36
CA PRO A 58 11.35 -29.22 -11.11
C PRO A 58 12.43 -30.28 -11.32
N GLU A 59 12.25 -31.18 -12.28
CA GLU A 59 13.22 -32.25 -12.58
C GLU A 59 14.58 -31.72 -13.05
N LEU A 60 14.59 -30.56 -13.70
CA LEU A 60 15.82 -29.90 -14.19
C LEU A 60 16.61 -29.24 -13.06
N LEU A 61 15.95 -28.89 -11.97
CA LEU A 61 16.51 -28.04 -10.92
C LEU A 61 16.73 -28.74 -9.58
N LYS A 62 16.02 -29.84 -9.33
CA LYS A 62 16.12 -30.57 -8.07
C LYS A 62 17.54 -31.10 -7.86
N GLU A 63 17.94 -31.21 -6.61
CA GLU A 63 19.22 -31.78 -6.18
C GLU A 63 20.46 -31.01 -6.70
N ILE A 64 20.30 -29.86 -7.31
CA ILE A 64 21.42 -28.96 -7.57
C ILE A 64 21.87 -28.39 -6.25
N ASP A 65 23.06 -28.77 -5.81
CA ASP A 65 23.63 -28.32 -4.54
C ASP A 65 24.55 -27.10 -4.73
N CYS A 66 24.52 -26.19 -3.78
CA CYS A 66 25.43 -25.05 -3.70
C CYS A 66 26.10 -24.99 -2.32
N ARG A 67 25.29 -24.65 -1.31
CA ARG A 67 25.69 -24.60 0.10
C ARG A 67 24.56 -25.15 0.96
N ASN A 68 24.88 -25.72 2.11
CA ASN A 68 23.86 -26.21 3.06
C ASN A 68 22.91 -27.28 2.49
N GLY A 69 23.35 -28.07 1.51
CA GLY A 69 22.57 -29.17 0.93
C GLY A 69 21.38 -28.70 0.05
N THR A 70 21.41 -27.48 -0.47
CA THR A 70 20.40 -26.90 -1.35
C THR A 70 20.99 -25.78 -2.21
N SER A 71 20.22 -25.25 -3.14
CA SER A 71 20.60 -24.10 -3.97
C SER A 71 19.37 -23.25 -4.36
N CYS A 72 19.59 -22.06 -4.93
CA CYS A 72 18.51 -21.27 -5.49
C CYS A 72 17.68 -22.04 -6.54
N PRO A 73 18.28 -22.79 -7.50
CA PRO A 73 17.53 -23.68 -8.37
C PRO A 73 16.72 -24.75 -7.64
N ASP A 74 17.32 -25.47 -6.67
CA ASP A 74 16.61 -26.48 -5.87
C ASP A 74 15.44 -25.89 -5.07
N GLN A 75 15.60 -24.70 -4.52
CA GLN A 75 14.51 -24.00 -3.83
C GLN A 75 13.39 -23.60 -4.78
N LEU A 76 13.71 -23.22 -6.03
CA LEU A 76 12.71 -22.95 -7.06
C LEU A 76 11.98 -24.25 -7.46
N SER A 77 12.68 -25.36 -7.58
CA SER A 77 12.06 -26.68 -7.82
C SER A 77 11.00 -26.98 -6.75
N ARG A 78 11.35 -26.83 -5.47
CA ARG A 78 10.43 -27.04 -4.34
C ARG A 78 9.23 -26.10 -4.39
N ALA A 79 9.46 -24.82 -4.75
CA ALA A 79 8.39 -23.84 -4.90
C ALA A 79 7.39 -24.23 -5.99
N LEU A 80 7.88 -24.70 -7.13
CA LEU A 80 7.02 -25.13 -8.23
C LEU A 80 6.24 -26.42 -7.91
N ILE A 81 6.88 -27.38 -7.23
CA ILE A 81 6.22 -28.58 -6.70
C ILE A 81 5.09 -28.18 -5.74
N ALA A 82 5.37 -27.31 -4.78
CA ALA A 82 4.40 -26.84 -3.81
C ALA A 82 3.20 -26.11 -4.49
N THR A 83 3.46 -25.41 -5.60
CA THR A 83 2.41 -24.78 -6.40
C THR A 83 1.52 -25.82 -7.09
N MET A 84 2.13 -26.83 -7.74
CA MET A 84 1.40 -27.90 -8.41
C MET A 84 0.58 -28.76 -7.44
N GLU A 85 1.09 -28.98 -6.23
CA GLU A 85 0.38 -29.69 -5.16
C GLU A 85 -0.69 -28.83 -4.45
N GLY A 86 -0.77 -27.53 -4.77
CA GLY A 86 -1.72 -26.60 -4.13
C GLY A 86 -1.36 -26.23 -2.68
N THR A 87 -0.14 -26.55 -2.23
CA THR A 87 0.37 -26.21 -0.88
C THR A 87 0.95 -24.81 -0.81
N LEU A 88 1.36 -24.24 -1.96
CA LEU A 88 1.74 -22.83 -2.07
C LEU A 88 0.58 -22.05 -2.71
N ALA A 89 -0.02 -21.16 -1.95
CA ALA A 89 -1.09 -20.31 -2.43
C ALA A 89 -0.55 -19.18 -3.34
N PRO A 90 -1.35 -18.68 -4.31
CA PRO A 90 -1.03 -17.48 -5.05
C PRO A 90 -0.71 -16.29 -4.14
N ALA A 91 0.26 -15.49 -4.56
CA ALA A 91 0.59 -14.24 -3.88
C ALA A 91 -0.61 -13.28 -3.93
N LYS A 92 -0.83 -12.57 -2.85
CA LYS A 92 -1.83 -11.50 -2.82
C LYS A 92 -1.35 -10.35 -3.68
N SER A 93 -2.26 -9.76 -4.44
CA SER A 93 -2.04 -8.50 -5.13
C SER A 93 -2.64 -7.34 -4.37
N PHE A 94 -2.14 -6.14 -4.61
CA PHE A 94 -2.81 -4.95 -4.12
C PHE A 94 -4.21 -4.87 -4.73
N LYS A 95 -5.17 -4.48 -3.92
CA LYS A 95 -6.47 -4.05 -4.41
C LYS A 95 -6.33 -2.62 -4.90
N VAL A 96 -6.34 -2.45 -6.19
CA VAL A 96 -6.29 -1.14 -6.83
C VAL A 96 -7.71 -0.71 -7.15
N CYS A 97 -8.08 0.51 -6.72
CA CYS A 97 -9.28 1.19 -7.17
C CYS A 97 -8.89 2.26 -8.18
N GLU A 98 -9.50 2.23 -9.35
CA GLU A 98 -9.30 3.25 -10.38
C GLU A 98 -10.42 4.27 -10.30
N ASP A 99 -10.14 5.47 -9.79
CA ASP A 99 -11.03 6.63 -9.89
C ASP A 99 -10.65 7.44 -11.13
N THR A 100 -11.38 7.24 -12.20
CA THR A 100 -11.11 7.89 -13.51
C THR A 100 -11.77 9.25 -13.65
N GLU A 101 -12.57 9.68 -12.68
CA GLU A 101 -13.20 10.99 -12.73
C GLU A 101 -12.20 12.10 -12.40
N PRO A 102 -11.98 13.06 -13.31
CA PRO A 102 -11.11 14.19 -13.01
C PRO A 102 -11.71 15.05 -11.89
N ARG A 103 -10.89 15.29 -10.85
CA ARG A 103 -11.26 16.13 -9.71
C ARG A 103 -10.49 17.43 -9.75
N ARG A 104 -11.15 18.49 -9.32
CA ARG A 104 -10.51 19.80 -9.12
C ARG A 104 -10.02 19.97 -7.69
N ARG A 105 -10.81 19.46 -6.72
CA ARG A 105 -10.56 19.62 -5.29
C ARG A 105 -10.77 18.31 -4.55
N ILE A 106 -9.75 17.87 -3.86
CA ILE A 106 -9.74 16.65 -3.04
C ILE A 106 -9.41 17.04 -1.60
N GLY A 107 -10.27 16.67 -0.65
CA GLY A 107 -9.97 16.75 0.77
C GLY A 107 -9.19 15.51 1.22
N LEU A 108 -8.12 15.70 1.99
CA LEU A 108 -7.26 14.62 2.46
C LEU A 108 -7.29 14.54 3.99
N ILE A 109 -7.50 13.36 4.52
CA ILE A 109 -7.42 13.06 5.96
C ILE A 109 -6.67 11.74 6.17
N GLY A 110 -5.90 11.63 7.24
CA GLY A 110 -5.12 10.42 7.54
C GLY A 110 -5.12 10.07 9.02
N ASN A 111 -4.84 8.80 9.31
CA ASN A 111 -4.67 8.29 10.68
C ASN A 111 -5.83 8.65 11.62
N LEU A 112 -7.04 8.23 11.26
CA LEU A 112 -8.26 8.45 12.06
C LEU A 112 -8.24 7.67 13.38
N GLU A 113 -7.67 6.46 13.35
CA GLU A 113 -7.42 5.62 14.53
C GLU A 113 -8.64 5.46 15.47
N GLY A 114 -9.82 5.30 14.86
CA GLY A 114 -11.07 5.11 15.59
C GLY A 114 -11.69 6.38 16.17
N ARG A 115 -11.18 7.56 15.86
CA ARG A 115 -11.68 8.85 16.38
C ARG A 115 -12.95 9.30 15.64
N SER A 116 -14.07 8.61 15.85
CA SER A 116 -15.32 8.89 15.12
C SER A 116 -15.91 10.27 15.44
N LYS A 117 -15.81 10.74 16.67
CA LYS A 117 -16.42 11.99 17.11
C LYS A 117 -15.90 13.21 16.32
N ILE A 118 -14.61 13.26 16.02
CA ILE A 118 -14.01 14.38 15.30
C ILE A 118 -14.56 14.54 13.88
N LEU A 119 -15.01 13.45 13.24
CA LEU A 119 -15.52 13.52 11.87
C LEU A 119 -16.81 14.32 11.75
N HIS A 120 -17.63 14.36 12.80
CA HIS A 120 -18.89 15.13 12.79
C HIS A 120 -18.66 16.63 12.64
N GLY A 121 -17.56 17.16 13.16
CA GLY A 121 -17.17 18.56 12.97
C GLY A 121 -16.33 18.76 11.71
N LEU A 122 -15.40 17.84 11.45
CA LEU A 122 -14.39 17.97 10.41
C LEU A 122 -14.99 17.82 9.00
N ILE A 123 -15.82 16.81 8.75
CA ILE A 123 -16.35 16.55 7.41
C ILE A 123 -17.22 17.69 6.86
N PRO A 124 -18.15 18.29 7.64
CA PRO A 124 -18.86 19.49 7.20
C PRO A 124 -17.94 20.67 6.87
N GLU A 125 -16.85 20.84 7.63
CA GLU A 125 -15.87 21.90 7.38
C GLU A 125 -15.12 21.68 6.07
N ILE A 126 -14.66 20.46 5.82
CA ILE A 126 -14.01 20.10 4.54
C ILE A 126 -14.98 20.35 3.38
N LYS A 127 -16.23 19.92 3.50
CA LYS A 127 -17.26 20.10 2.45
C LYS A 127 -17.56 21.58 2.13
N ARG A 128 -17.37 22.51 3.08
CA ARG A 128 -17.53 23.98 2.82
C ARG A 128 -16.47 24.54 1.87
N ASN A 129 -15.39 23.80 1.63
CA ASN A 129 -14.32 24.19 0.72
C ASN A 129 -14.52 23.66 -0.71
N ASP A 130 -15.76 23.32 -1.09
CA ASP A 130 -16.13 22.82 -2.42
C ASP A 130 -15.29 21.62 -2.87
N VAL A 131 -14.91 20.72 -1.94
CA VAL A 131 -14.22 19.48 -2.29
C VAL A 131 -15.19 18.51 -2.95
N GLU A 132 -14.74 17.85 -4.00
CA GLU A 132 -15.55 16.90 -4.79
C GLU A 132 -15.50 15.50 -4.21
N ILE A 133 -14.41 15.17 -3.49
CA ILE A 133 -14.23 13.91 -2.79
C ILE A 133 -13.35 14.11 -1.56
N ILE A 134 -13.57 13.31 -0.52
CA ILE A 134 -12.69 13.24 0.65
C ILE A 134 -12.03 11.87 0.65
N GLN A 135 -10.69 11.85 0.63
CA GLN A 135 -9.89 10.63 0.70
C GLN A 135 -9.29 10.44 2.10
N CYS A 136 -9.57 9.28 2.68
CA CYS A 136 -8.99 8.83 3.96
C CYS A 136 -7.80 7.93 3.66
N LEU A 137 -6.57 8.38 3.99
CA LEU A 137 -5.36 7.62 3.72
C LEU A 137 -4.95 6.76 4.92
N GLY A 138 -5.63 5.62 5.05
CA GLY A 138 -5.27 4.53 5.96
C GLY A 138 -5.47 4.78 7.45
N ASN A 139 -5.30 3.71 8.21
CA ASN A 139 -5.54 3.63 9.65
C ASN A 139 -6.86 4.31 10.08
N LEU A 140 -7.95 3.85 9.49
CA LEU A 140 -9.29 4.22 9.92
C LEU A 140 -9.52 3.71 11.33
N THR A 141 -9.20 2.43 11.55
CA THR A 141 -9.29 1.78 12.85
C THR A 141 -8.04 2.04 13.70
N GLY A 142 -8.21 1.93 14.99
CA GLY A 142 -7.16 2.09 15.99
C GLY A 142 -7.50 1.33 17.27
N ASN A 143 -6.69 1.46 18.31
CA ASN A 143 -7.00 0.92 19.63
C ASN A 143 -8.12 1.74 20.30
N SER A 144 -9.33 1.65 19.74
CA SER A 144 -10.48 2.47 20.09
C SER A 144 -11.77 1.66 20.11
N LEU A 145 -12.61 1.89 21.11
CA LEU A 145 -13.97 1.34 21.19
C LEU A 145 -14.89 1.90 20.10
N ASN A 146 -14.53 3.00 19.47
CA ASN A 146 -15.37 3.70 18.50
C ASN A 146 -15.10 3.29 17.03
N ASN A 147 -14.30 2.25 16.78
CA ASN A 147 -14.02 1.78 15.43
C ASN A 147 -15.28 1.47 14.62
N LYS A 148 -16.28 0.86 15.26
CA LYS A 148 -17.56 0.52 14.62
C LYS A 148 -18.35 1.76 14.20
N GLU A 149 -18.41 2.77 15.05
CA GLU A 149 -19.07 4.04 14.78
C GLU A 149 -18.36 4.79 13.66
N LEU A 150 -17.02 4.76 13.66
CA LEU A 150 -16.21 5.37 12.61
C LEU A 150 -16.50 4.75 11.25
N ILE A 151 -16.45 3.41 11.15
CA ILE A 151 -16.73 2.69 9.90
C ILE A 151 -18.14 3.02 9.38
N LYS A 152 -19.13 3.03 10.27
CA LYS A 152 -20.50 3.42 9.90
C LYS A 152 -20.58 4.83 9.35
N TYR A 153 -19.86 5.76 9.99
CA TYR A 153 -19.82 7.15 9.55
C TYR A 153 -19.20 7.29 8.16
N ILE A 154 -18.01 6.68 7.94
CA ILE A 154 -17.32 6.70 6.66
C ILE A 154 -18.21 6.16 5.54
N ARG A 155 -18.89 5.03 5.79
CA ARG A 155 -19.81 4.44 4.82
C ARG A 155 -21.03 5.32 4.54
N LYS A 156 -21.61 5.94 5.57
CA LYS A 156 -22.77 6.83 5.44
C LYS A 156 -22.44 8.08 4.64
N GLU A 157 -21.28 8.67 4.87
CA GLU A 157 -20.82 9.87 4.18
C GLU A 157 -20.14 9.57 2.83
N GLU A 158 -20.05 8.28 2.44
CA GLU A 158 -19.45 7.80 1.19
C GLU A 158 -18.01 8.31 1.00
N LEU A 159 -17.23 8.34 2.11
CA LEU A 159 -15.84 8.79 2.05
C LEU A 159 -14.99 7.75 1.33
N SER A 160 -14.14 8.18 0.43
CA SER A 160 -13.12 7.32 -0.19
C SER A 160 -12.07 6.94 0.86
N ALA A 161 -11.67 5.67 0.91
CA ALA A 161 -10.71 5.22 1.91
C ALA A 161 -9.74 4.18 1.37
N ILE A 162 -8.51 4.25 1.85
CA ILE A 162 -7.44 3.28 1.60
C ILE A 162 -7.24 2.46 2.87
N GLN A 163 -6.98 1.17 2.72
CA GLN A 163 -6.67 0.29 3.84
C GLN A 163 -5.29 0.64 4.43
N GLY A 164 -5.24 0.90 5.74
CA GLY A 164 -4.00 1.05 6.48
C GLY A 164 -3.57 -0.24 7.17
N GLU A 165 -2.44 -0.20 7.87
CA GLU A 165 -1.89 -1.34 8.61
C GLU A 165 -2.85 -1.89 9.67
N LEU A 166 -3.43 -1.01 10.49
CA LEU A 166 -4.38 -1.40 11.52
C LEU A 166 -5.67 -1.95 10.90
N ASP A 167 -6.15 -1.34 9.82
CA ASP A 167 -7.32 -1.83 9.09
C ASP A 167 -7.11 -3.24 8.56
N TYR A 168 -5.91 -3.53 8.03
CA TYR A 168 -5.55 -4.87 7.58
C TYR A 168 -5.49 -5.87 8.74
N LYS A 169 -4.93 -5.50 9.89
CA LYS A 169 -4.87 -6.36 11.09
C LYS A 169 -6.26 -6.71 11.58
N TYR A 170 -7.15 -5.73 11.70
CA TYR A 170 -8.55 -5.93 12.08
C TYR A 170 -9.32 -6.80 11.08
N ALA A 171 -9.13 -6.55 9.79
CA ALA A 171 -9.77 -7.32 8.72
C ALA A 171 -9.41 -8.82 8.77
N ASN A 172 -8.18 -9.15 9.16
CA ASN A 172 -7.63 -10.51 9.14
C ASN A 172 -7.49 -11.15 10.53
N GLU A 173 -7.97 -10.51 11.57
CA GLU A 173 -7.92 -11.01 12.97
C GLU A 173 -6.50 -11.39 13.44
N ARG A 174 -5.48 -10.69 12.96
CA ARG A 174 -4.09 -11.04 13.25
C ARG A 174 -3.65 -10.73 14.68
N GLU A 175 -4.34 -9.81 15.36
CA GLU A 175 -4.06 -9.40 16.74
C GLU A 175 -5.37 -9.22 17.51
N PRO A 176 -6.21 -10.25 17.67
CA PRO A 176 -7.55 -10.13 18.25
C PRO A 176 -7.54 -9.69 19.72
N ASP A 177 -6.46 -9.99 20.46
CA ASP A 177 -6.35 -9.68 21.89
C ASP A 177 -5.97 -8.23 22.19
N LEU A 178 -5.45 -7.50 21.20
CA LEU A 178 -5.00 -6.12 21.36
C LEU A 178 -6.08 -5.08 21.05
N PHE A 179 -7.14 -5.47 20.33
CA PHE A 179 -8.13 -4.54 19.81
C PHE A 179 -9.57 -4.96 20.17
N PRO A 180 -10.48 -3.99 20.35
CA PRO A 180 -11.90 -4.30 20.50
C PRO A 180 -12.38 -5.06 19.24
N SER A 181 -13.14 -6.15 19.48
CA SER A 181 -13.64 -6.95 18.38
C SER A 181 -14.61 -6.17 17.48
N LEU A 182 -14.46 -6.33 16.16
CA LEU A 182 -15.39 -5.85 15.16
C LEU A 182 -16.38 -6.99 14.77
N GLU A 183 -17.61 -6.63 14.44
CA GLU A 183 -18.55 -7.58 13.86
C GLU A 183 -18.11 -7.94 12.42
N GLN A 184 -18.62 -9.05 11.89
CA GLN A 184 -18.22 -9.54 10.56
C GLN A 184 -18.44 -8.48 9.47
N LYS A 185 -19.51 -7.72 9.51
CA LYS A 185 -19.81 -6.67 8.51
C LYS A 185 -18.82 -5.51 8.49
N GLU A 186 -18.25 -5.16 9.65
CA GLU A 186 -17.21 -4.14 9.73
C GLU A 186 -15.88 -4.71 9.20
N ARG A 187 -15.56 -5.97 9.54
CA ARG A 187 -14.39 -6.67 8.99
C ARG A 187 -14.48 -6.81 7.47
N ASP A 188 -15.64 -7.22 6.95
CA ASP A 188 -15.88 -7.36 5.51
C ASP A 188 -15.68 -6.02 4.78
N TYR A 189 -16.09 -4.91 5.39
CA TYR A 189 -15.80 -3.58 4.86
C TYR A 189 -14.30 -3.30 4.79
N LEU A 190 -13.55 -3.54 5.87
CA LEU A 190 -12.11 -3.34 5.90
C LEU A 190 -11.37 -4.24 4.91
N VAL A 191 -11.84 -5.49 4.74
CA VAL A 191 -11.31 -6.43 3.71
C VAL A 191 -11.50 -5.88 2.30
N GLN A 192 -12.58 -5.14 2.04
CA GLN A 192 -12.89 -4.60 0.70
C GLN A 192 -12.14 -3.32 0.36
N LEU A 193 -11.56 -2.64 1.34
CA LEU A 193 -10.81 -1.41 1.09
C LEU A 193 -9.65 -1.65 0.10
N PRO A 194 -9.42 -0.74 -0.85
CA PRO A 194 -8.25 -0.79 -1.71
C PRO A 194 -6.98 -0.45 -0.91
N GLN A 195 -5.84 -0.99 -1.32
CA GLN A 195 -4.53 -0.60 -0.82
C GLN A 195 -3.95 0.57 -1.63
N VAL A 196 -4.37 0.68 -2.88
CA VAL A 196 -3.94 1.74 -3.81
C VAL A 196 -5.15 2.31 -4.51
N ILE A 197 -5.21 3.64 -4.63
CA ILE A 197 -6.18 4.34 -5.48
C ILE A 197 -5.42 5.09 -6.54
N SER A 198 -5.72 4.85 -7.82
CA SER A 198 -5.32 5.73 -8.90
C SER A 198 -6.43 6.77 -9.13
N PHE A 199 -6.06 8.03 -9.31
CA PHE A 199 -7.00 9.13 -9.43
C PHE A 199 -6.52 10.18 -10.43
N GLN A 200 -7.38 11.15 -10.74
CA GLN A 200 -7.01 12.32 -11.52
C GLN A 200 -7.32 13.61 -10.76
N VAL A 201 -6.41 14.56 -10.79
CA VAL A 201 -6.58 15.90 -10.23
C VAL A 201 -6.12 16.95 -11.25
N GLY A 202 -7.03 17.80 -11.71
CA GLY A 202 -6.79 18.60 -12.90
C GLY A 202 -6.50 17.71 -14.11
N GLU A 203 -5.40 17.98 -14.80
CA GLU A 203 -4.92 17.17 -15.94
C GLU A 203 -3.85 16.13 -15.53
N ARG A 204 -3.59 15.97 -14.23
CA ARG A 204 -2.51 15.12 -13.72
C ARG A 204 -3.05 13.81 -13.15
N SER A 205 -2.34 12.73 -13.47
CA SER A 205 -2.59 11.42 -12.87
C SER A 205 -1.96 11.33 -11.49
N GLY A 206 -2.69 10.76 -10.55
CA GLY A 206 -2.25 10.55 -9.19
C GLY A 206 -2.34 9.09 -8.77
N VAL A 207 -1.58 8.74 -7.73
CA VAL A 207 -1.67 7.48 -7.01
C VAL A 207 -1.65 7.77 -5.52
N ALA A 208 -2.52 7.08 -4.78
CA ALA A 208 -2.63 7.19 -3.33
C ALA A 208 -2.47 5.84 -2.66
N PHE A 209 -1.70 5.76 -1.58
CA PHE A 209 -1.42 4.54 -0.82
C PHE A 209 -1.09 4.84 0.66
N TYR A 210 -1.07 3.80 1.47
CA TYR A 210 -0.67 3.91 2.88
C TYR A 210 0.51 3.00 3.17
N GLY A 211 1.65 3.59 3.52
CA GLY A 211 2.81 2.98 4.13
C GLY A 211 3.36 1.68 3.55
N ASP A 212 4.28 1.12 4.29
CA ASP A 212 5.12 -0.03 3.93
C ASP A 212 4.69 -1.36 4.56
N TYR A 213 3.57 -1.38 5.31
CA TYR A 213 3.14 -2.55 6.07
C TYR A 213 2.93 -3.80 5.21
N LEU A 214 2.69 -3.62 3.92
CA LEU A 214 2.47 -4.73 2.98
C LEU A 214 3.73 -5.55 2.74
N GLN A 215 4.91 -4.97 2.86
CA GLN A 215 6.20 -5.65 2.63
C GLN A 215 6.43 -6.80 3.63
N GLY A 216 6.06 -6.61 4.89
CA GLY A 216 6.23 -7.62 5.93
C GLY A 216 5.15 -8.69 5.96
N LEU A 217 4.15 -8.67 5.08
CA LEU A 217 3.03 -9.58 5.10
C LEU A 217 3.26 -10.80 4.20
N PRO A 218 2.98 -12.04 4.69
CA PRO A 218 3.07 -13.22 3.85
C PRO A 218 2.21 -13.11 2.59
N GLY A 219 2.80 -13.38 1.44
CA GLY A 219 2.14 -13.36 0.15
C GLY A 219 2.04 -12.01 -0.55
N PHE A 220 2.55 -10.93 0.06
CA PHE A 220 2.81 -9.68 -0.66
C PHE A 220 4.26 -9.63 -1.10
N SER A 221 4.53 -9.05 -2.24
CA SER A 221 5.85 -9.10 -2.85
C SER A 221 6.20 -7.82 -3.61
N ASP A 222 7.51 -7.61 -3.81
CA ASP A 222 8.08 -6.53 -4.64
C ASP A 222 7.70 -6.66 -6.14
N PHE A 223 6.97 -7.69 -6.53
CA PHE A 223 6.42 -7.80 -7.89
C PHE A 223 5.30 -6.80 -8.14
N GLU A 224 4.68 -6.27 -7.08
CA GLU A 224 3.69 -5.25 -7.30
C GLU A 224 4.36 -3.98 -7.83
N PRO A 225 3.80 -3.39 -8.90
CA PRO A 225 4.29 -2.10 -9.37
C PRO A 225 4.33 -1.11 -8.21
N PHE A 226 5.47 -0.45 -8.03
CA PHE A 226 5.75 0.58 -7.02
C PHE A 226 5.82 0.10 -5.55
N ALA A 227 5.73 -1.19 -5.22
CA ALA A 227 5.75 -1.63 -3.83
C ALA A 227 7.02 -1.17 -3.10
N LEU A 228 8.17 -1.33 -3.73
CA LEU A 228 9.44 -0.86 -3.18
C LEU A 228 9.48 0.68 -3.08
N GLU A 229 9.05 1.37 -4.11
CA GLU A 229 9.01 2.83 -4.16
C GLU A 229 8.03 3.40 -3.13
N MET A 230 6.86 2.79 -2.96
CA MET A 230 5.89 3.16 -1.92
C MET A 230 6.50 3.07 -0.52
N ASN A 231 7.20 1.97 -0.23
CA ASN A 231 7.87 1.78 1.05
C ASN A 231 8.95 2.82 1.28
N MET A 232 9.81 3.02 0.28
CA MET A 232 10.92 3.97 0.38
C MET A 232 10.43 5.41 0.56
N VAL A 233 9.37 5.82 -0.13
CA VAL A 233 8.77 7.15 0.04
C VAL A 233 8.31 7.35 1.48
N CYS A 234 7.58 6.41 2.05
CA CYS A 234 7.08 6.51 3.42
C CYS A 234 8.22 6.54 4.43
N GLU A 235 9.19 5.64 4.32
CA GLU A 235 10.32 5.54 5.24
C GLU A 235 11.20 6.79 5.21
N LEU A 236 11.60 7.25 4.02
CA LEU A 236 12.43 8.42 3.87
C LEU A 236 11.76 9.68 4.42
N THR A 237 10.48 9.90 4.09
CA THR A 237 9.78 11.11 4.53
C THR A 237 9.43 11.08 6.01
N GLN A 238 9.37 9.91 6.64
CA GLN A 238 9.14 9.78 8.07
C GLN A 238 10.40 10.11 8.91
N PHE A 239 11.57 9.65 8.48
CA PHE A 239 12.77 9.65 9.31
C PHE A 239 13.84 10.67 8.88
N MET A 240 13.80 11.18 7.67
CA MET A 240 14.85 12.07 7.15
C MET A 240 14.43 13.54 7.14
N GLN A 241 15.43 14.42 7.22
CA GLN A 241 15.24 15.85 7.00
C GLN A 241 15.00 16.12 5.51
N ASP A 242 14.28 17.20 5.20
CA ASP A 242 13.85 17.51 3.83
C ASP A 242 15.02 17.62 2.85
N GLU A 243 16.14 18.20 3.27
CA GLU A 243 17.34 18.34 2.43
C GLU A 243 17.91 16.98 1.98
N SER A 244 17.72 15.94 2.80
CA SER A 244 18.17 14.58 2.49
C SER A 244 17.11 13.77 1.71
N VAL A 245 15.84 14.13 1.86
CA VAL A 245 14.73 13.45 1.19
C VAL A 245 14.70 13.81 -0.30
N PHE A 246 14.90 15.07 -0.68
CA PHE A 246 14.77 15.51 -2.06
C PHE A 246 15.58 14.70 -3.08
N PRO A 247 16.90 14.44 -2.89
CA PRO A 247 17.67 13.65 -3.86
C PRO A 247 17.17 12.22 -4.01
N ALA A 248 16.63 11.62 -2.94
CA ALA A 248 16.10 10.28 -2.98
C ALA A 248 14.75 10.22 -3.72
N LEU A 249 13.86 11.19 -3.47
CA LEU A 249 12.61 11.31 -4.21
C LEU A 249 12.84 11.58 -5.71
N GLU A 250 13.86 12.38 -6.04
CA GLU A 250 14.25 12.62 -7.43
C GLU A 250 14.65 11.33 -8.16
N ALA A 251 15.40 10.45 -7.49
CA ALA A 251 15.78 9.16 -8.04
C ALA A 251 14.61 8.19 -8.19
N MET A 252 13.58 8.31 -7.33
CA MET A 252 12.41 7.44 -7.35
C MET A 252 11.27 7.92 -8.25
N ALA A 253 11.13 9.24 -8.47
CA ALA A 253 10.03 9.82 -9.24
C ALA A 253 9.79 9.15 -10.61
N PRO A 254 10.80 8.78 -11.39
CA PRO A 254 10.60 8.10 -12.68
C PRO A 254 9.99 6.68 -12.58
N GLN A 255 10.01 6.07 -11.39
CA GLN A 255 9.45 4.74 -11.16
C GLN A 255 7.91 4.78 -11.07
N PHE A 256 7.36 5.92 -10.65
CA PHE A 256 5.91 6.10 -10.62
C PHE A 256 5.38 6.46 -12.01
N ARG A 257 4.25 5.87 -12.38
CA ARG A 257 3.53 6.23 -13.62
C ARG A 257 2.59 7.43 -13.43
N ALA A 258 2.48 7.91 -12.22
CA ALA A 258 1.68 9.05 -11.82
C ALA A 258 2.59 10.23 -11.47
N SER A 259 2.08 11.44 -11.58
CA SER A 259 2.81 12.66 -11.26
C SER A 259 2.35 13.35 -9.97
N VAL A 260 1.30 12.82 -9.31
CA VAL A 260 0.86 13.23 -7.97
C VAL A 260 0.84 11.98 -7.08
N ILE A 261 1.70 11.94 -6.07
CA ILE A 261 1.87 10.79 -5.20
C ILE A 261 1.38 11.16 -3.80
N LEU A 262 0.23 10.59 -3.39
CA LEU A 262 -0.32 10.76 -2.04
C LEU A 262 0.03 9.54 -1.19
N PHE A 263 0.56 9.76 -0.01
CA PHE A 263 0.94 8.65 0.86
C PHE A 263 0.70 8.96 2.35
N GLY A 264 0.22 7.96 3.07
CA GLY A 264 0.03 7.98 4.52
C GLY A 264 1.26 7.51 5.29
N GLN A 265 1.08 7.19 6.58
CA GLN A 265 2.08 6.63 7.53
C GLN A 265 3.27 7.54 7.87
N THR A 266 3.38 8.72 7.29
CA THR A 266 4.54 9.59 7.51
C THR A 266 4.56 10.26 8.89
N GLY A 267 3.45 10.24 9.60
CA GLY A 267 3.30 10.94 10.89
C GLY A 267 3.34 12.46 10.79
N ARG A 268 3.51 13.01 9.59
CA ARG A 268 3.55 14.46 9.35
C ARG A 268 2.96 14.83 7.99
N TRP A 269 2.45 16.02 7.90
CA TRP A 269 2.10 16.66 6.63
C TRP A 269 3.37 17.13 5.91
N GLY A 270 3.41 16.94 4.60
CA GLY A 270 4.53 17.39 3.78
C GLY A 270 4.18 17.49 2.31
N HIS A 271 4.90 18.37 1.59
CA HIS A 271 4.82 18.48 0.14
C HIS A 271 6.21 18.66 -0.42
N TRP A 272 6.64 17.70 -1.22
CA TRP A 272 7.95 17.69 -1.90
C TRP A 272 7.72 17.71 -3.40
N TRP A 273 8.06 18.81 -4.02
CA TRP A 273 7.96 18.94 -5.46
C TRP A 273 9.30 18.59 -6.11
N VAL A 274 9.32 17.54 -6.93
CA VAL A 274 10.54 17.00 -7.54
C VAL A 274 10.32 16.84 -9.05
N GLY A 275 10.94 17.71 -9.83
CA GLY A 275 10.72 17.77 -11.27
C GLY A 275 9.26 18.06 -11.61
N GLU A 276 8.60 17.13 -12.28
CA GLU A 276 7.16 17.22 -12.60
C GLU A 276 6.29 16.37 -11.63
N THR A 277 6.87 15.88 -10.54
CA THR A 277 6.16 15.00 -9.59
C THR A 277 5.96 15.69 -8.26
N ASP A 278 4.73 15.68 -7.76
CA ASP A 278 4.37 16.14 -6.42
C ASP A 278 4.24 14.92 -5.48
N PHE A 279 5.07 14.87 -4.45
CA PHE A 279 4.97 13.92 -3.35
C PHE A 279 4.29 14.60 -2.16
N ILE A 280 3.14 14.10 -1.74
CA ILE A 280 2.33 14.69 -0.68
C ILE A 280 2.12 13.67 0.42
N GLY A 281 2.77 13.91 1.56
CA GLY A 281 2.59 13.14 2.78
C GLY A 281 1.33 13.61 3.53
N VAL A 282 0.41 12.69 3.77
CA VAL A 282 -0.83 12.96 4.50
C VAL A 282 -0.61 12.64 5.99
N GLY A 283 -0.53 13.68 6.78
CA GLY A 283 -0.32 13.60 8.22
C GLY A 283 -1.57 13.19 9.00
N PRO A 284 -1.45 13.10 10.34
CA PRO A 284 -2.57 12.71 11.19
C PRO A 284 -3.68 13.76 11.17
N VAL A 285 -4.92 13.31 11.32
CA VAL A 285 -6.10 14.18 11.40
C VAL A 285 -6.14 15.01 12.66
N PHE A 286 -5.43 14.60 13.70
CA PHE A 286 -5.36 15.29 14.98
C PHE A 286 -3.90 15.40 15.43
N ALA A 287 -3.44 16.64 15.65
CA ALA A 287 -2.12 16.96 16.16
C ALA A 287 -2.16 18.29 16.93
N ASP A 288 -1.40 18.38 18.01
CA ASP A 288 -1.21 19.62 18.77
C ASP A 288 -2.52 20.32 19.21
N ALA A 289 -3.53 19.55 19.61
CA ALA A 289 -4.88 20.03 19.95
C ALA A 289 -5.63 20.73 18.80
N GLU A 290 -5.27 20.39 17.56
CA GLU A 290 -5.93 20.86 16.35
C GLU A 290 -6.41 19.68 15.49
N LEU A 291 -7.52 19.86 14.79
CA LEU A 291 -7.90 19.00 13.67
C LEU A 291 -7.19 19.49 12.43
N THR A 292 -6.58 18.58 11.70
CA THR A 292 -5.83 18.90 10.49
C THR A 292 -6.36 18.11 9.29
N TRP A 293 -6.41 18.76 8.15
CA TRP A 293 -6.78 18.14 6.88
C TRP A 293 -6.08 18.85 5.72
N GLY A 294 -5.86 18.12 4.65
CA GLY A 294 -5.24 18.65 3.43
C GLY A 294 -6.25 19.02 2.37
N LEU A 295 -6.04 20.15 1.70
CA LEU A 295 -6.74 20.51 0.47
C LEU A 295 -5.77 20.35 -0.70
N LEU A 296 -6.10 19.47 -1.63
CA LEU A 296 -5.39 19.29 -2.89
C LEU A 296 -6.24 19.88 -4.02
N GLU A 297 -5.68 20.85 -4.73
CA GLU A 297 -6.33 21.50 -5.86
C GLU A 297 -5.54 21.30 -7.15
N GLY A 298 -6.26 20.94 -8.23
CA GLY A 298 -5.70 20.85 -9.58
C GLY A 298 -6.38 21.81 -10.55
N SER A 299 -5.56 22.60 -11.26
CA SER A 299 -6.03 23.48 -12.33
C SER A 299 -5.13 23.31 -13.56
N GLY A 300 -5.64 22.64 -14.59
CA GLY A 300 -4.78 22.17 -15.67
C GLY A 300 -3.69 21.26 -15.12
N LYS A 301 -2.43 21.62 -15.37
CA LYS A 301 -1.26 20.90 -14.84
C LYS A 301 -0.74 21.44 -13.50
N GLU A 302 -1.27 22.56 -13.03
CA GLU A 302 -0.85 23.12 -11.74
C GLU A 302 -1.50 22.38 -10.59
N ILE A 303 -0.70 22.06 -9.56
CA ILE A 303 -1.12 21.46 -8.31
C ILE A 303 -0.84 22.45 -7.17
N ARG A 304 -1.83 22.62 -6.31
CA ARG A 304 -1.71 23.34 -5.03
C ARG A 304 -2.08 22.40 -3.91
N PHE A 305 -1.33 22.47 -2.83
CA PHE A 305 -1.59 21.70 -1.64
C PHE A 305 -1.49 22.60 -0.41
N GLU A 306 -2.50 22.56 0.45
CA GLU A 306 -2.58 23.33 1.69
C GLU A 306 -3.00 22.43 2.84
N VAL A 307 -2.42 22.64 4.01
CA VAL A 307 -2.83 22.00 5.27
C VAL A 307 -3.67 22.99 6.07
N ASN A 308 -4.92 22.63 6.27
CA ASN A 308 -5.88 23.40 7.07
C ASN A 308 -5.85 22.93 8.53
N ARG A 309 -5.99 23.85 9.46
CA ARG A 309 -5.98 23.62 10.91
C ARG A 309 -7.20 24.25 11.56
N ILE A 310 -7.84 23.49 12.43
CA ILE A 310 -9.02 23.92 13.16
C ILE A 310 -8.77 23.67 14.65
N PRO A 311 -8.78 24.66 15.52
CA PRO A 311 -8.69 24.45 16.97
C PRO A 311 -9.76 23.46 17.43
N TYR A 312 -9.36 22.50 18.25
CA TYR A 312 -10.25 21.47 18.76
C TYR A 312 -10.15 21.40 20.28
N SER A 313 -11.28 21.55 20.95
CA SER A 313 -11.41 21.31 22.40
C SER A 313 -12.30 20.10 22.63
N GLU A 314 -11.80 19.10 23.37
CA GLU A 314 -12.55 17.87 23.65
C GLU A 314 -13.88 18.09 24.43
N GLY A 315 -14.17 19.29 24.84
CA GLY A 315 -15.40 19.65 25.61
C GLY A 315 -16.62 20.03 24.76
N GLU A 316 -16.50 20.16 23.44
CA GLU A 316 -17.60 20.64 22.60
C GLU A 316 -18.51 19.54 22.00
N THR A 317 -18.26 18.27 22.27
CA THR A 317 -19.04 17.14 21.72
C THR A 317 -19.84 16.35 22.76
N ASP A 318 -19.89 16.77 24.01
CA ASP A 318 -20.73 16.14 25.08
C ASP A 318 -22.07 16.84 25.23
N GLY A 319 -22.66 17.31 24.16
CA GLY A 319 -24.00 17.83 24.09
C GLY A 319 -24.95 16.84 23.45
N GLU A 320 -25.57 15.97 24.30
CA GLU A 320 -26.72 15.06 24.07
C GLU A 320 -26.55 13.89 23.09
#